data_d73b7cad6b3aad806d3e2583a47da328
#
_entry.id   d73b7cad6b3aad806d3e2583a47da328
#
_cell.length_a   1.000
_cell.length_b   1.000
_cell.length_c   1.000
_cell.angle_alpha   90.00
_cell.angle_beta   90.00
_cell.angle_gamma   90.00
#
_symmetry.space_group_name_H-M   'P 1'
#
loop_
_entity.id
_entity.type
_entity.pdbx_description
1 polymer ?
#
loop_
_entity_poly.entity_id
_entity_poly.type
_entity_poly.pdbx_seq_one_letter_code
_entity_poly.pdbx_strand_id
1 'polypeptide(L)'
;MNILFFLTPKASCVVLNEEESIRGALQRMEDSGFAALPIIRKEDGSYRGTLTDGDILWALKKECNFDLRQAEELSIMDIPHQKDYLPVSVSTDMRDLLLKAMDQNFVPVVDDRDSFIGIVTRKSILAQYVASVGEEM
;
A
#
# COMPACT_ATOMS: atom_id res chain seq x y z
N MET A 1 0.00 23.53 -1.71
CA MET A 1 0.52 22.44 -2.54
C MET A 1 -0.45 21.29 -2.49
N ASN A 2 -0.74 20.70 -3.63
CA ASN A 2 -1.75 19.63 -3.77
C ASN A 2 -1.10 18.28 -3.54
N ILE A 3 -1.85 17.33 -2.93
CA ILE A 3 -1.41 15.96 -2.73
C ILE A 3 -0.94 15.31 -4.04
N LEU A 4 -1.61 15.61 -5.16
CA LEU A 4 -1.26 15.07 -6.47
C LEU A 4 0.16 15.41 -6.92
N PHE A 5 0.77 16.44 -6.35
CA PHE A 5 2.16 16.79 -6.62
C PHE A 5 3.12 15.67 -6.22
N PHE A 6 2.76 14.90 -5.19
CA PHE A 6 3.61 13.82 -4.67
C PHE A 6 3.18 12.44 -5.16
N LEU A 7 2.13 12.36 -5.99
CA LEU A 7 1.51 11.09 -6.33
C LEU A 7 2.38 10.23 -7.23
N THR A 8 2.56 8.96 -6.82
CA THR A 8 2.98 7.89 -7.73
C THR A 8 1.69 7.30 -8.29
N PRO A 9 1.41 7.46 -9.60
CA PRO A 9 0.12 7.03 -10.14
C PRO A 9 -0.02 5.51 -10.15
N LYS A 10 -1.27 5.04 -10.15
CA LYS A 10 -1.62 3.61 -10.12
C LYS A 10 -0.84 2.79 -11.15
N ALA A 11 -0.67 3.32 -12.36
CA ALA A 11 0.04 2.60 -13.44
C ALA A 11 1.50 2.31 -13.10
N SER A 12 2.08 3.06 -12.17
CA SER A 12 3.47 2.88 -11.72
C SER A 12 3.55 2.13 -10.38
N CYS A 13 2.42 1.69 -9.83
CA CYS A 13 2.38 0.96 -8.56
C CYS A 13 2.30 -0.53 -8.80
N VAL A 14 2.90 -1.30 -7.87
CA VAL A 14 2.65 -2.75 -7.77
C VAL A 14 1.48 -2.92 -6.81
N VAL A 15 0.41 -3.54 -7.28
CA VAL A 15 -0.81 -3.74 -6.49
C VAL A 15 -1.19 -5.20 -6.46
N LEU A 16 -1.98 -5.59 -5.44
CA LEU A 16 -2.54 -6.93 -5.33
C LEU A 16 -4.04 -6.87 -5.65
N ASN A 17 -4.55 -7.93 -6.26
CA ASN A 17 -5.98 -8.13 -6.39
C ASN A 17 -6.50 -8.75 -5.09
N GLU A 18 -7.71 -8.38 -4.66
CA GLU A 18 -8.30 -8.93 -3.43
C GLU A 18 -8.51 -10.46 -3.47
N GLU A 19 -8.49 -11.06 -4.65
CA GLU A 19 -8.61 -12.52 -4.81
C GLU A 19 -7.27 -13.25 -4.74
N GLU A 20 -6.17 -12.52 -4.59
CA GLU A 20 -4.82 -13.10 -4.55
C GLU A 20 -4.66 -14.04 -3.35
N SER A 21 -3.89 -15.12 -3.55
CA SER A 21 -3.51 -16.01 -2.46
C SER A 21 -2.32 -15.45 -1.68
N ILE A 22 -2.12 -16.00 -0.46
CA ILE A 22 -0.95 -15.67 0.34
C ILE A 22 0.34 -15.99 -0.43
N ARG A 23 0.37 -17.14 -1.11
CA ARG A 23 1.54 -17.54 -1.91
C ARG A 23 1.79 -16.58 -3.06
N GLY A 24 0.75 -16.17 -3.77
CA GLY A 24 0.86 -15.22 -4.87
C GLY A 24 1.34 -13.84 -4.41
N ALA A 25 0.82 -13.38 -3.27
CA ALA A 25 1.25 -12.11 -2.68
C ALA A 25 2.72 -12.16 -2.25
N LEU A 26 3.16 -13.26 -1.66
CA LEU A 26 4.56 -13.46 -1.29
C LEU A 26 5.47 -13.35 -2.51
N GLN A 27 5.07 -13.99 -3.60
CA GLN A 27 5.83 -13.92 -4.86
C GLN A 27 5.90 -12.48 -5.40
N ARG A 28 4.81 -11.74 -5.34
CA ARG A 28 4.78 -10.33 -5.76
C ARG A 28 5.71 -9.46 -4.93
N MET A 29 5.75 -9.69 -3.62
CA MET A 29 6.67 -8.97 -2.74
C MET A 29 8.12 -9.28 -3.04
N GLU A 30 8.44 -10.56 -3.28
CA GLU A 30 9.78 -10.98 -3.67
C GLU A 30 10.20 -10.32 -4.98
N ASP A 31 9.35 -10.36 -5.99
CA ASP A 31 9.66 -9.81 -7.32
C ASP A 31 9.81 -8.30 -7.30
N SER A 32 9.00 -7.59 -6.50
CA SER A 32 9.01 -6.13 -6.44
C SER A 32 10.02 -5.57 -5.42
N GLY A 33 10.36 -6.35 -4.42
CA GLY A 33 11.20 -5.90 -3.31
C GLY A 33 10.47 -5.00 -2.30
N PHE A 34 9.16 -4.82 -2.43
CA PHE A 34 8.38 -3.98 -1.53
C PHE A 34 7.86 -4.79 -0.33
N ALA A 35 7.86 -4.16 0.85
CA ALA A 35 7.39 -4.77 2.08
C ALA A 35 5.90 -4.55 2.34
N ALA A 36 5.23 -3.74 1.54
CA ALA A 36 3.80 -3.45 1.67
C ALA A 36 3.23 -3.17 0.29
N LEU A 37 2.07 -3.74 -0.02
CA LEU A 37 1.41 -3.58 -1.31
C LEU A 37 -0.07 -3.26 -1.10
N PRO A 38 -0.61 -2.26 -1.82
CA PRO A 38 -2.05 -1.98 -1.77
C PRO A 38 -2.85 -3.09 -2.45
N ILE A 39 -4.02 -3.36 -1.89
CA ILE A 39 -4.98 -4.34 -2.40
C ILE A 39 -6.12 -3.60 -3.06
N ILE A 40 -6.47 -3.97 -4.27
CA ILE A 40 -7.57 -3.35 -5.00
C ILE A 40 -8.58 -4.40 -5.47
N ARG A 41 -9.82 -3.97 -5.62
CA ARG A 41 -10.86 -4.77 -6.26
C ARG A 41 -10.78 -4.59 -7.76
N LYS A 42 -10.76 -5.70 -8.48
CA LYS A 42 -10.61 -5.68 -9.93
C LYS A 42 -11.80 -5.02 -10.65
N GLU A 43 -13.02 -5.26 -10.16
CA GLU A 43 -14.25 -4.83 -10.84
C GLU A 43 -14.39 -3.30 -10.91
N ASP A 44 -14.03 -2.59 -9.83
CA ASP A 44 -14.25 -1.15 -9.75
C ASP A 44 -12.99 -0.35 -9.40
N GLY A 45 -11.86 -1.04 -9.17
CA GLY A 45 -10.62 -0.39 -8.81
C GLY A 45 -10.57 0.15 -7.39
N SER A 46 -11.55 -0.19 -6.54
CA SER A 46 -11.60 0.36 -5.18
C SER A 46 -10.45 -0.15 -4.32
N TYR A 47 -9.98 0.73 -3.43
CA TYR A 47 -8.95 0.39 -2.46
C TYR A 47 -9.54 -0.50 -1.37
N ARG A 48 -8.91 -1.66 -1.12
CA ARG A 48 -9.41 -2.67 -0.18
C ARG A 48 -8.53 -2.85 1.06
N GLY A 49 -7.43 -2.16 1.14
CA GLY A 49 -6.48 -2.28 2.24
C GLY A 49 -5.07 -2.46 1.74
N THR A 50 -4.16 -2.74 2.65
CA THR A 50 -2.73 -2.95 2.33
C THR A 50 -2.24 -4.19 3.03
N LEU A 51 -1.51 -5.02 2.30
CA LEU A 51 -0.88 -6.22 2.84
C LEU A 51 0.59 -5.94 3.07
N THR A 52 1.08 -6.28 4.28
CA THR A 52 2.49 -6.13 4.63
C THR A 52 3.18 -7.49 4.67
N ASP A 53 4.51 -7.46 4.62
CA ASP A 53 5.33 -8.67 4.79
C ASP A 53 5.09 -9.33 6.15
N GLY A 54 4.86 -8.53 7.20
CA GLY A 54 4.50 -9.04 8.53
C GLY A 54 3.17 -9.79 8.51
N ASP A 55 2.17 -9.31 7.76
CA ASP A 55 0.90 -10.01 7.61
C ASP A 55 1.10 -11.41 7.01
N ILE A 56 1.94 -11.50 5.98
CA ILE A 56 2.27 -12.77 5.34
C ILE A 56 3.01 -13.69 6.30
N LEU A 57 4.00 -13.15 7.00
CA LEU A 57 4.80 -13.95 7.95
C LEU A 57 3.92 -14.60 9.01
N TRP A 58 3.03 -13.83 9.63
CA TRP A 58 2.15 -14.35 10.67
C TRP A 58 1.10 -15.32 10.11
N ALA A 59 0.61 -15.06 8.89
CA ALA A 59 -0.31 -15.99 8.22
C ALA A 59 0.36 -17.33 7.92
N LEU A 60 1.59 -17.30 7.43
CA LEU A 60 2.36 -18.52 7.17
C LEU A 60 2.55 -19.33 8.45
N LYS A 61 2.86 -18.67 9.56
CA LYS A 61 3.08 -19.34 10.83
C LYS A 61 1.79 -19.90 11.42
N LYS A 62 0.74 -19.08 11.50
CA LYS A 62 -0.48 -19.39 12.25
C LYS A 62 -1.51 -20.16 11.44
N GLU A 63 -1.62 -19.88 10.15
CA GLU A 63 -2.67 -20.45 9.31
C GLU A 63 -2.18 -21.51 8.33
N CYS A 64 -0.90 -21.48 7.98
CA CYS A 64 -0.38 -22.32 6.89
C CYS A 64 0.71 -23.31 7.34
N ASN A 65 1.11 -23.32 8.61
CA ASN A 65 2.20 -24.18 9.13
C ASN A 65 3.48 -24.07 8.27
N PHE A 66 3.76 -22.90 7.71
CA PHE A 66 4.86 -22.65 6.76
C PHE A 66 4.80 -23.54 5.52
N ASP A 67 3.62 -24.04 5.16
CA ASP A 67 3.42 -24.86 3.96
C ASP A 67 2.90 -23.99 2.83
N LEU A 68 3.66 -23.91 1.74
CA LEU A 68 3.29 -23.09 0.58
C LEU A 68 2.03 -23.61 -0.14
N ARG A 69 1.72 -24.88 -0.01
CA ARG A 69 0.49 -25.43 -0.59
C ARG A 69 -0.73 -24.86 0.14
N GLN A 70 -0.67 -24.81 1.48
CA GLN A 70 -1.73 -24.19 2.27
C GLN A 70 -1.82 -22.69 2.00
N ALA A 71 -0.69 -22.03 1.81
CA ALA A 71 -0.65 -20.61 1.46
C ALA A 71 -1.29 -20.30 0.10
N GLU A 72 -1.28 -21.26 -0.81
CA GLU A 72 -1.93 -21.12 -2.13
C GLU A 72 -3.45 -21.16 -2.05
N GLU A 73 -3.99 -21.83 -1.05
CA GLU A 73 -5.44 -21.97 -0.86
C GLU A 73 -6.07 -20.89 0.00
N LEU A 74 -5.25 -20.06 0.65
CA LEU A 74 -5.72 -19.02 1.56
C LEU A 74 -5.63 -17.65 0.89
N SER A 75 -6.75 -16.91 0.90
CA SER A 75 -6.83 -15.57 0.34
C SER A 75 -6.20 -14.53 1.28
N ILE A 76 -5.58 -13.51 0.70
CA ILE A 76 -5.03 -12.38 1.47
C ILE A 76 -6.10 -11.62 2.24
N MET A 77 -7.38 -11.71 1.83
CA MET A 77 -8.48 -11.05 2.53
C MET A 77 -9.01 -11.87 3.72
N ASP A 78 -8.61 -13.14 3.84
CA ASP A 78 -9.08 -14.05 4.90
C ASP A 78 -8.14 -14.08 6.11
N ILE A 79 -7.09 -13.28 6.12
CA ILE A 79 -6.13 -13.19 7.22
C ILE A 79 -6.22 -11.85 7.92
N PRO A 80 -5.84 -11.79 9.22
CA PRO A 80 -5.75 -10.50 9.90
C PRO A 80 -4.68 -9.61 9.28
N HIS A 81 -5.01 -8.33 9.07
CA HIS A 81 -4.04 -7.31 8.70
C HIS A 81 -3.64 -6.57 9.96
N GLN A 82 -2.36 -6.53 10.25
CA GLN A 82 -1.86 -6.00 11.53
C GLN A 82 -1.93 -4.48 11.62
N LYS A 83 -1.95 -3.80 10.48
CA LYS A 83 -1.94 -2.35 10.43
C LYS A 83 -2.89 -1.85 9.34
N ASP A 84 -3.78 -0.94 9.72
CA ASP A 84 -4.66 -0.30 8.75
C ASP A 84 -3.92 0.84 8.05
N TYR A 85 -3.79 0.73 6.73
CA TYR A 85 -3.28 1.80 5.90
C TYR A 85 -4.45 2.65 5.42
N LEU A 86 -4.74 3.70 6.18
CA LEU A 86 -5.86 4.57 5.87
C LEU A 86 -5.57 5.39 4.62
N PRO A 87 -6.51 5.44 3.65
CA PRO A 87 -6.33 6.24 2.45
C PRO A 87 -6.68 7.71 2.70
N VAL A 88 -6.22 8.56 1.79
CA VAL A 88 -6.65 9.96 1.72
C VAL A 88 -7.32 10.21 0.38
N SER A 89 -8.20 11.20 0.31
CA SER A 89 -8.78 11.66 -0.95
C SER A 89 -7.87 12.71 -1.58
N VAL A 90 -8.11 13.01 -2.86
CA VAL A 90 -7.35 14.05 -3.57
C VAL A 90 -7.53 15.44 -2.97
N SER A 91 -8.61 15.65 -2.21
CA SER A 91 -8.91 16.93 -1.55
C SER A 91 -8.39 17.03 -0.11
N THR A 92 -7.75 15.99 0.40
CA THR A 92 -7.19 15.97 1.76
C THR A 92 -6.09 17.04 1.88
N ASP A 93 -6.03 17.72 3.01
CA ASP A 93 -5.01 18.73 3.24
C ASP A 93 -3.63 18.09 3.52
N MET A 94 -2.58 18.90 3.38
CA MET A 94 -1.21 18.42 3.55
C MET A 94 -0.92 17.95 4.97
N ARG A 95 -1.55 18.57 5.97
CA ARG A 95 -1.34 18.17 7.35
C ARG A 95 -1.80 16.72 7.59
N ASP A 96 -2.98 16.37 7.10
CA ASP A 96 -3.53 15.03 7.27
C ASP A 96 -2.68 13.99 6.52
N LEU A 97 -2.22 14.33 5.32
CA LEU A 97 -1.30 13.49 4.57
C LEU A 97 -0.01 13.21 5.36
N LEU A 98 0.60 14.28 5.92
CA LEU A 98 1.84 14.15 6.68
C LEU A 98 1.66 13.32 7.94
N LEU A 99 0.54 13.48 8.65
CA LEU A 99 0.25 12.70 9.84
C LEU A 99 0.14 11.21 9.51
N LYS A 100 -0.52 10.86 8.41
CA LYS A 100 -0.61 9.45 7.98
C LYS A 100 0.75 8.90 7.55
N ALA A 101 1.56 9.71 6.89
CA ALA A 101 2.89 9.30 6.45
C ALA A 101 3.86 9.02 7.60
N MET A 102 3.58 9.53 8.81
CA MET A 102 4.37 9.20 9.99
C MET A 102 4.22 7.74 10.42
N ASP A 103 3.04 7.16 10.21
CA ASP A 103 2.72 5.81 10.67
C ASP A 103 2.68 4.78 9.55
N GLN A 104 2.59 5.22 8.30
CA GLN A 104 2.45 4.35 7.13
C GLN A 104 3.63 4.54 6.19
N ASN A 105 4.14 3.45 5.61
CA ASN A 105 5.25 3.52 4.64
C ASN A 105 4.88 4.33 3.41
N PHE A 106 3.61 4.25 3.02
CA PHE A 106 3.02 5.07 1.99
C PHE A 106 1.57 5.38 2.38
N VAL A 107 1.00 6.37 1.73
CA VAL A 107 -0.41 6.74 1.94
C VAL A 107 -1.17 6.48 0.65
N PRO A 108 -2.14 5.55 0.66
CA PRO A 108 -2.97 5.31 -0.52
C PRO A 108 -3.84 6.53 -0.80
N VAL A 109 -4.03 6.84 -2.07
CA VAL A 109 -4.86 7.96 -2.50
C VAL A 109 -6.03 7.43 -3.32
N VAL A 110 -7.22 7.88 -2.97
CA VAL A 110 -8.46 7.49 -3.66
C VAL A 110 -9.18 8.71 -4.21
N ASP A 111 -10.01 8.49 -5.22
CA ASP A 111 -10.89 9.53 -5.76
C ASP A 111 -12.21 9.59 -4.98
N ASP A 112 -13.17 10.36 -5.47
CA ASP A 112 -14.47 10.55 -4.82
C ASP A 112 -15.37 9.30 -4.86
N ARG A 113 -14.98 8.27 -5.60
CA ARG A 113 -15.66 6.97 -5.67
C ARG A 113 -14.93 5.87 -4.92
N ASP A 114 -13.94 6.24 -4.11
CA ASP A 114 -13.05 5.32 -3.40
C ASP A 114 -12.20 4.44 -4.33
N SER A 115 -12.06 4.82 -5.59
CA SER A 115 -11.16 4.14 -6.52
C SER A 115 -9.72 4.53 -6.21
N PHE A 116 -8.84 3.54 -6.21
CA PHE A 116 -7.42 3.73 -5.97
C PHE A 116 -6.77 4.41 -7.17
N ILE A 117 -6.11 5.54 -6.94
CA ILE A 117 -5.46 6.29 -8.02
C ILE A 117 -3.93 6.31 -7.90
N GLY A 118 -3.40 5.90 -6.77
CA GLY A 118 -1.96 5.85 -6.56
C GLY A 118 -1.58 5.96 -5.10
N ILE A 119 -0.31 6.20 -4.85
CA ILE A 119 0.23 6.33 -3.50
C ILE A 119 1.09 7.58 -3.38
N VAL A 120 1.20 8.08 -2.15
CA VAL A 120 2.22 9.07 -1.79
C VAL A 120 3.19 8.39 -0.84
N THR A 121 4.48 8.36 -1.19
CA THR A 121 5.51 7.72 -0.39
C THR A 121 6.19 8.74 0.53
N ARG A 122 6.73 8.26 1.66
CA ARG A 122 7.59 9.09 2.51
C ARG A 122 8.75 9.65 1.70
N LYS A 123 9.32 8.84 0.83
CA LYS A 123 10.44 9.24 -0.01
C LYS A 123 10.09 10.45 -0.89
N SER A 124 8.93 10.46 -1.51
CA SER A 124 8.52 11.59 -2.37
C SER A 124 8.34 12.87 -1.58
N ILE A 125 7.78 12.77 -0.36
CA ILE A 125 7.62 13.92 0.54
C ILE A 125 8.99 14.45 0.97
N LEU A 126 9.87 13.57 1.44
CA LEU A 126 11.20 13.94 1.91
C LEU A 126 12.07 14.48 0.79
N ALA A 127 11.97 13.92 -0.42
CA ALA A 127 12.70 14.40 -1.57
C ALA A 127 12.34 15.85 -1.90
N GLN A 128 11.07 16.21 -1.81
CA GLN A 128 10.61 17.57 -2.03
C GLN A 128 11.14 18.52 -0.95
N TYR A 129 11.15 18.07 0.30
CA TYR A 129 11.71 18.86 1.40
C TYR A 129 13.22 19.11 1.20
N VAL A 130 13.97 18.06 0.85
CA VAL A 130 15.41 18.18 0.60
C VAL A 130 15.68 19.16 -0.53
N ALA A 131 14.93 19.10 -1.62
CA ALA A 131 15.07 20.04 -2.73
C ALA A 131 14.80 21.49 -2.28
N SER A 132 13.75 21.70 -1.46
CA SER A 132 13.40 23.01 -0.93
C SER A 132 14.49 23.58 -0.04
N VAL A 133 15.04 22.77 0.87
CA VAL A 133 16.14 23.18 1.76
C VAL A 133 17.41 23.48 0.97
N GLY A 134 17.69 22.67 -0.06
CA GLY A 134 18.85 22.90 -0.93
C GLY A 134 18.79 24.23 -1.68
N GLU A 135 17.61 24.67 -2.07
CA GLU A 135 17.41 25.95 -2.73
C GLU A 135 17.65 27.15 -1.81
N GLU A 136 17.43 26.98 -0.50
CA GLU A 136 17.63 28.03 0.50
C GLU A 136 19.09 28.20 0.90
N MET A 137 19.92 27.26 0.58
CA MET A 137 21.35 27.27 0.93
C MET A 137 22.20 27.82 -0.22
#